data_4fe46a1f65fa4914e5c2948778e64528
#
_entry.id   4fe46a1f65fa4914e5c2948778e64528
#
_cell.length_a   1.000
_cell.length_b   1.000
_cell.length_c   1.000
_cell.angle_alpha   90.00
_cell.angle_beta   90.00
_cell.angle_gamma   90.00
#
_symmetry.space_group_name_H-M   'P 1'
#
loop_
_entity.id
_entity.type
_entity.pdbx_description
1 polymer ?
#
loop_
_entity_poly.entity_id
_entity_poly.type
_entity_poly.pdbx_seq_one_letter_code
_entity_poly.pdbx_strand_id
1 'polypeptide(L)'
;YHVEVAEKYGCAVIRFEEEGVVMYSYPIGAGDRRKVIDELIEICREEERPLIMSPLSEADREQMLTWYPEQFLIQGDRNDYDYIYSREKLATLAGKKMHGKRNHIARFQDEDDWCYEELNDSNIEECRNMTYTWIKMRAEKWNEEMELEMSVLHEAFDYRKELGLVGGIIRKAGQIVAFSIGEPLNSDTYVV
;
A
#
# COMPACT_ATOMS: atom_id res chain seq x y z
N TYR A 1 5.18 -5.82 12.35
CA TYR A 1 3.92 -5.25 12.86
C TYR A 1 3.10 -6.32 13.57
N HIS A 2 2.66 -6.04 14.77
CA HIS A 2 1.63 -6.86 15.41
C HIS A 2 0.28 -6.25 15.03
N VAL A 3 -0.51 -6.98 14.22
CA VAL A 3 -1.80 -6.51 13.71
C VAL A 3 -2.90 -7.38 14.30
N GLU A 4 -3.90 -6.74 14.89
CA GLU A 4 -5.11 -7.38 15.41
C GLU A 4 -6.32 -6.79 14.72
N VAL A 5 -7.28 -7.64 14.37
CA VAL A 5 -8.54 -7.21 13.74
C VAL A 5 -9.72 -7.60 14.63
N ALA A 6 -10.60 -6.66 14.87
CA ALA A 6 -11.84 -6.89 15.61
C ALA A 6 -13.06 -6.40 14.83
N GLU A 7 -14.19 -7.07 15.00
CA GLU A 7 -15.49 -6.58 14.53
C GLU A 7 -16.28 -6.01 15.72
N LYS A 8 -16.72 -4.76 15.60
CA LYS A 8 -17.50 -4.05 16.59
C LYS A 8 -18.62 -3.25 15.92
N TYR A 9 -19.84 -3.42 16.37
CA TYR A 9 -21.02 -2.67 15.89
C TYR A 9 -21.19 -2.64 14.37
N GLY A 10 -20.82 -3.75 13.68
CA GLY A 10 -20.88 -3.86 12.22
C GLY A 10 -19.75 -3.13 11.48
N CYS A 11 -18.68 -2.78 12.19
CA CYS A 11 -17.46 -2.23 11.61
C CYS A 11 -16.25 -3.11 11.95
N ALA A 12 -15.32 -3.22 11.01
CA ALA A 12 -14.00 -3.75 11.29
C ALA A 12 -13.09 -2.64 11.83
N VAL A 13 -12.25 -2.98 12.78
CA VAL A 13 -11.21 -2.11 13.35
C VAL A 13 -9.91 -2.88 13.38
N ILE A 14 -8.87 -2.25 12.89
CA ILE A 14 -7.52 -2.79 12.90
C ILE A 14 -6.74 -2.07 14.01
N ARG A 15 -6.16 -2.83 14.92
CA ARG A 15 -5.18 -2.35 15.90
C ARG A 15 -3.79 -2.75 15.42
N PHE A 16 -2.87 -1.84 15.41
CA PHE A 16 -1.48 -2.10 15.07
C PHE A 16 -0.55 -1.30 15.98
N GLU A 17 0.69 -1.76 16.08
CA GLU A 17 1.69 -1.14 16.92
C GLU A 17 2.95 -0.88 16.10
N GLU A 18 3.45 0.34 16.16
CA GLU A 18 4.65 0.78 15.49
C GLU A 18 5.51 1.59 16.47
N GLU A 19 6.76 1.21 16.64
CA GLU A 19 7.71 1.85 17.55
C GLU A 19 7.18 2.01 19.01
N GLY A 20 6.37 1.07 19.46
CA GLY A 20 5.75 1.11 20.79
C GLY A 20 4.52 2.01 20.89
N VAL A 21 4.06 2.56 19.78
CA VAL A 21 2.84 3.38 19.68
C VAL A 21 1.71 2.53 19.15
N VAL A 22 0.63 2.41 19.96
CA VAL A 22 -0.59 1.69 19.54
C VAL A 22 -1.49 2.63 18.76
N MET A 23 -1.86 2.19 17.57
CA MET A 23 -2.74 2.91 16.65
C MET A 23 -3.94 2.04 16.23
N TYR A 24 -5.00 2.70 15.78
CA TYR A 24 -6.20 2.04 15.27
C TYR A 24 -6.52 2.59 13.88
N SER A 25 -7.05 1.71 13.01
CA SER A 25 -7.69 2.19 11.78
C SER A 25 -8.95 2.99 12.11
N TYR A 26 -9.33 3.92 11.23
CA TYR A 26 -10.71 4.41 11.26
C TYR A 26 -11.67 3.23 11.04
N PRO A 27 -12.84 3.18 11.75
CA PRO A 27 -13.76 2.04 11.62
C PRO A 27 -14.25 1.83 10.19
N ILE A 28 -14.03 0.64 9.64
CA ILE A 28 -14.32 0.27 8.24
C ILE A 28 -15.63 -0.51 8.18
N GLY A 29 -16.57 -0.07 7.36
CA GLY A 29 -17.86 -0.72 7.18
C GLY A 29 -19.06 0.22 7.26
N ALA A 30 -20.26 -0.37 7.18
CA ALA A 30 -21.52 0.37 7.18
C ALA A 30 -22.19 0.46 8.58
N GLY A 31 -21.50 -0.02 9.62
CA GLY A 31 -22.01 -0.06 10.98
C GLY A 31 -21.96 1.28 11.71
N ASP A 32 -22.12 1.24 13.03
CA ASP A 32 -22.08 2.44 13.89
C ASP A 32 -20.63 2.82 14.24
N ARG A 33 -19.99 3.55 13.32
CA ARG A 33 -18.60 4.02 13.46
C ARG A 33 -18.39 4.88 14.69
N ARG A 34 -19.38 5.74 15.02
CA ARG A 34 -19.28 6.62 16.17
C ARG A 34 -19.20 5.84 17.48
N LYS A 35 -20.05 4.84 17.62
CA LYS A 35 -20.06 3.98 18.80
C LYS A 35 -18.75 3.20 18.97
N VAL A 36 -18.14 2.76 17.86
CA VAL A 36 -16.81 2.16 17.90
C VAL A 36 -15.78 3.14 18.44
N ILE A 37 -15.78 4.37 17.94
CA ILE A 37 -14.82 5.40 18.35
C ILE A 37 -15.03 5.78 19.82
N ASP A 38 -16.28 5.91 20.27
CA ASP A 38 -16.62 6.16 21.68
C ASP A 38 -16.03 5.07 22.60
N GLU A 39 -16.15 3.78 22.20
CA GLU A 39 -15.55 2.65 22.94
C GLU A 39 -14.01 2.70 22.93
N LEU A 40 -13.40 3.02 21.79
CA LEU A 40 -11.94 3.18 21.70
C LEU A 40 -11.41 4.32 22.56
N ILE A 41 -12.15 5.43 22.69
CA ILE A 41 -11.83 6.53 23.58
C ILE A 41 -11.80 6.05 25.03
N GLU A 42 -12.81 5.29 25.47
CA GLU A 42 -12.86 4.77 26.82
C GLU A 42 -11.74 3.75 27.10
N ILE A 43 -11.46 2.82 26.18
CA ILE A 43 -10.35 1.88 26.29
C ILE A 43 -9.02 2.63 26.45
N CYS A 44 -8.75 3.60 25.58
CA CYS A 44 -7.50 4.36 25.68
C CYS A 44 -7.41 5.20 26.94
N ARG A 45 -8.54 5.69 27.46
CA ARG A 45 -8.60 6.41 28.74
C ARG A 45 -8.29 5.49 29.92
N GLU A 46 -8.84 4.27 29.94
CA GLU A 46 -8.54 3.27 30.98
C GLU A 46 -7.07 2.82 30.97
N GLU A 47 -6.48 2.78 29.75
CA GLU A 47 -5.06 2.45 29.56
C GLU A 47 -4.11 3.66 29.72
N GLU A 48 -4.63 4.81 30.11
CA GLU A 48 -3.88 6.07 30.31
C GLU A 48 -3.02 6.49 29.11
N ARG A 49 -3.51 6.25 27.89
CA ARG A 49 -2.82 6.61 26.63
C ARG A 49 -3.74 7.36 25.67
N PRO A 50 -3.19 8.14 24.74
CA PRO A 50 -3.99 8.80 23.70
C PRO A 50 -4.60 7.77 22.73
N LEU A 51 -5.80 8.07 22.22
CA LEU A 51 -6.33 7.38 21.03
C LEU A 51 -5.67 7.98 19.80
N ILE A 52 -4.95 7.15 19.06
CA ILE A 52 -4.34 7.49 17.77
C ILE A 52 -5.02 6.68 16.69
N MET A 53 -5.53 7.34 15.65
CA MET A 53 -6.13 6.69 14.49
C MET A 53 -5.41 7.10 13.21
N SER A 54 -5.06 6.12 12.38
CA SER A 54 -4.38 6.30 11.09
C SER A 54 -4.66 5.10 10.18
N PRO A 55 -4.80 5.28 8.85
CA PRO A 55 -5.00 6.55 8.16
C PRO A 55 -6.45 7.08 8.29
N LEU A 56 -6.65 8.36 8.01
CA LEU A 56 -7.97 8.97 7.86
C LEU A 56 -8.10 9.58 6.47
N SER A 57 -9.18 9.26 5.77
CA SER A 57 -9.55 10.00 4.56
C SER A 57 -10.07 11.41 4.90
N GLU A 58 -10.14 12.29 3.91
CA GLU A 58 -10.71 13.66 4.13
C GLU A 58 -12.16 13.58 4.61
N ALA A 59 -12.95 12.62 4.11
CA ALA A 59 -14.33 12.39 4.56
C ALA A 59 -14.39 11.93 6.03
N ASP A 60 -13.48 11.04 6.45
CA ASP A 60 -13.41 10.58 7.84
C ASP A 60 -12.98 11.72 8.77
N ARG A 61 -12.05 12.56 8.31
CA ARG A 61 -11.62 13.77 9.01
C ARG A 61 -12.80 14.72 9.26
N GLU A 62 -13.58 15.04 8.22
CA GLU A 62 -14.76 15.88 8.36
C GLU A 62 -15.79 15.29 9.33
N GLN A 63 -15.97 13.99 9.29
CA GLN A 63 -16.86 13.27 10.20
C GLN A 63 -16.37 13.34 11.64
N MET A 64 -15.07 13.14 11.89
CA MET A 64 -14.45 13.29 13.21
C MET A 64 -14.63 14.68 13.78
N LEU A 65 -14.38 15.73 13.00
CA LEU A 65 -14.56 17.12 13.43
C LEU A 65 -16.02 17.43 13.77
N THR A 66 -16.96 16.78 13.08
CA THR A 66 -18.40 16.95 13.36
C THR A 66 -18.81 16.25 14.65
N TRP A 67 -18.33 15.04 14.91
CA TRP A 67 -18.71 14.25 16.07
C TRP A 67 -17.98 14.65 17.35
N TYR A 68 -16.74 15.10 17.21
CA TYR A 68 -15.83 15.39 18.33
C TYR A 68 -15.16 16.75 18.14
N PRO A 69 -15.92 17.85 18.16
CA PRO A 69 -15.34 19.18 17.98
C PRO A 69 -14.29 19.46 19.07
N GLU A 70 -13.11 19.88 18.65
CA GLU A 70 -11.99 20.27 19.53
C GLU A 70 -11.40 19.14 20.42
N GLN A 71 -11.82 17.88 20.24
CA GLN A 71 -11.33 16.76 21.06
C GLN A 71 -10.10 16.07 20.47
N PHE A 72 -9.87 16.21 19.16
CA PHE A 72 -8.77 15.57 18.46
C PHE A 72 -7.88 16.60 17.76
N LEU A 73 -6.58 16.37 17.83
CA LEU A 73 -5.62 17.02 16.95
C LEU A 73 -5.51 16.17 15.68
N ILE A 74 -5.90 16.73 14.55
CA ILE A 74 -5.83 16.04 13.24
C ILE A 74 -4.68 16.65 12.45
N GLN A 75 -3.68 15.83 12.14
CA GLN A 75 -2.50 16.20 11.37
C GLN A 75 -2.45 15.37 10.09
N GLY A 76 -1.97 15.96 9.00
CA GLY A 76 -1.66 15.25 7.78
C GLY A 76 -0.19 15.44 7.45
N ASP A 77 0.50 14.34 7.17
CA ASP A 77 1.83 14.39 6.58
C ASP A 77 1.73 14.06 5.10
N ARG A 78 2.32 14.91 4.27
CA ARG A 78 2.35 14.69 2.83
C ARG A 78 3.16 13.45 2.44
N ASN A 79 4.07 13.02 3.28
CA ASN A 79 4.87 11.81 3.05
C ASN A 79 4.02 10.53 3.10
N ASP A 80 2.88 10.60 3.83
CA ASP A 80 1.96 9.47 3.98
C ASP A 80 0.89 9.42 2.87
N TYR A 81 0.95 10.33 1.89
CA TYR A 81 -0.07 10.41 0.84
C TYR A 81 0.24 9.45 -0.29
N ASP A 82 -0.77 8.66 -0.66
CA ASP A 82 -0.71 7.80 -1.84
C ASP A 82 -0.68 8.62 -3.14
N TYR A 83 0.05 8.12 -4.13
CA TYR A 83 0.06 8.68 -5.47
C TYR A 83 -1.09 8.09 -6.28
N ILE A 84 -2.09 8.91 -6.57
CA ILE A 84 -3.24 8.51 -7.39
C ILE A 84 -3.02 8.93 -8.84
N TYR A 85 -3.10 7.97 -9.75
CA TYR A 85 -2.94 8.16 -11.18
C TYR A 85 -4.19 7.72 -11.94
N SER A 86 -4.61 8.51 -12.94
CA SER A 86 -5.60 8.06 -13.90
C SER A 86 -5.01 6.94 -14.78
N ARG A 87 -5.69 5.79 -14.88
CA ARG A 87 -5.30 4.68 -15.75
C ARG A 87 -5.08 5.14 -17.19
N GLU A 88 -5.98 5.98 -17.74
CA GLU A 88 -5.86 6.52 -19.08
C GLU A 88 -4.59 7.37 -19.26
N LYS A 89 -4.28 8.22 -18.27
CA LYS A 89 -3.05 9.04 -18.30
C LYS A 89 -1.79 8.19 -18.24
N LEU A 90 -1.78 7.12 -17.46
CA LEU A 90 -0.65 6.19 -17.42
C LEU A 90 -0.50 5.41 -18.71
N ALA A 91 -1.60 4.91 -19.29
CA ALA A 91 -1.58 4.14 -20.52
C ALA A 91 -1.14 4.97 -21.73
N THR A 92 -1.59 6.22 -21.83
CA THR A 92 -1.31 7.09 -22.99
C THR A 92 -0.08 7.97 -22.80
N LEU A 93 0.29 8.26 -21.55
CA LEU A 93 1.31 9.25 -21.19
C LEU A 93 1.14 10.59 -21.93
N ALA A 94 -0.11 11.00 -22.16
CA ALA A 94 -0.43 12.21 -22.91
C ALA A 94 0.04 13.49 -22.21
N GLY A 95 0.40 14.50 -23.00
CA GLY A 95 0.76 15.83 -22.55
C GLY A 95 2.26 16.09 -22.42
N LYS A 96 2.61 17.39 -22.34
CA LYS A 96 4.00 17.87 -22.31
C LYS A 96 4.79 17.33 -21.11
N LYS A 97 4.17 17.26 -19.93
CA LYS A 97 4.82 16.79 -18.69
C LYS A 97 5.28 15.33 -18.77
N MET A 98 4.65 14.51 -19.62
CA MET A 98 4.97 13.10 -19.79
C MET A 98 5.97 12.82 -20.93
N HIS A 99 6.45 13.86 -21.61
CA HIS A 99 7.37 13.70 -22.75
C HIS A 99 8.65 12.93 -22.37
N GLY A 100 9.25 13.24 -21.24
CA GLY A 100 10.43 12.52 -20.74
C GLY A 100 10.17 11.02 -20.52
N LYS A 101 9.01 10.67 -19.94
CA LYS A 101 8.61 9.26 -19.72
C LYS A 101 8.41 8.53 -21.06
N ARG A 102 7.73 9.15 -22.05
CA ARG A 102 7.59 8.57 -23.39
C ARG A 102 8.94 8.33 -24.06
N ASN A 103 9.89 9.25 -23.93
CA ASN A 103 11.21 9.08 -24.49
C ASN A 103 11.99 7.93 -23.84
N HIS A 104 11.85 7.72 -22.53
CA HIS A 104 12.47 6.58 -21.84
C HIS A 104 11.86 5.27 -22.35
N ILE A 105 10.53 5.21 -22.48
CA ILE A 105 9.85 4.02 -23.00
C ILE A 105 10.27 3.75 -24.45
N ALA A 106 10.27 4.77 -25.30
CA ALA A 106 10.69 4.61 -26.70
C ALA A 106 12.13 4.05 -26.81
N ARG A 107 13.07 4.58 -26.04
CA ARG A 107 14.43 4.03 -26.02
C ARG A 107 14.51 2.58 -25.57
N PHE A 108 13.72 2.21 -24.57
CA PHE A 108 13.65 0.82 -24.10
C PHE A 108 13.04 -0.09 -25.16
N GLN A 109 12.01 0.38 -25.85
CA GLN A 109 11.30 -0.38 -26.90
C GLN A 109 12.11 -0.51 -28.19
N ASP A 110 13.04 0.41 -28.45
CA ASP A 110 13.98 0.32 -29.60
C ASP A 110 14.99 -0.83 -29.45
N GLU A 111 15.07 -1.43 -28.25
CA GLU A 111 15.91 -2.61 -27.99
C GLU A 111 15.09 -3.87 -28.24
N ASP A 112 15.52 -4.74 -29.17
CA ASP A 112 14.75 -5.88 -29.73
C ASP A 112 14.63 -7.09 -28.78
N ASP A 113 15.19 -7.06 -27.57
CA ASP A 113 15.33 -8.22 -26.71
C ASP A 113 14.47 -8.17 -25.42
N TRP A 114 13.39 -7.40 -25.44
CA TRP A 114 12.47 -7.31 -24.30
C TRP A 114 11.09 -7.92 -24.60
N CYS A 115 10.42 -8.43 -23.56
CA CYS A 115 9.03 -8.86 -23.61
C CYS A 115 8.30 -8.57 -22.29
N TYR A 116 6.98 -8.49 -22.40
CA TYR A 116 6.07 -8.49 -21.25
C TYR A 116 5.48 -9.88 -21.06
N GLU A 117 5.40 -10.32 -19.81
CA GLU A 117 4.72 -11.57 -19.43
C GLU A 117 3.81 -11.26 -18.23
N GLU A 118 2.72 -12.01 -18.10
CA GLU A 118 1.93 -11.99 -16.86
C GLU A 118 2.67 -12.73 -15.74
N LEU A 119 2.59 -12.20 -14.53
CA LEU A 119 3.10 -12.85 -13.33
C LEU A 119 2.28 -14.12 -13.04
N ASN A 120 2.96 -15.26 -12.95
CA ASN A 120 2.34 -16.56 -12.74
C ASN A 120 3.28 -17.51 -11.96
N ASP A 121 2.79 -18.71 -11.65
CA ASP A 121 3.54 -19.68 -10.84
C ASP A 121 4.87 -20.14 -11.46
N SER A 122 5.04 -20.00 -12.77
CA SER A 122 6.28 -20.42 -13.44
C SER A 122 7.39 -19.37 -13.40
N ASN A 123 7.06 -18.09 -13.19
CA ASN A 123 8.03 -16.99 -13.20
C ASN A 123 8.15 -16.26 -11.86
N ILE A 124 7.33 -16.58 -10.85
CA ILE A 124 7.33 -15.92 -9.53
C ILE A 124 8.67 -16.07 -8.80
N GLU A 125 9.32 -17.24 -8.89
CA GLU A 125 10.61 -17.47 -8.26
C GLU A 125 11.74 -16.65 -8.91
N GLU A 126 11.64 -16.37 -10.19
CA GLU A 126 12.57 -15.46 -10.86
C GLU A 126 12.37 -14.00 -10.37
N CYS A 127 11.12 -13.58 -10.10
CA CYS A 127 10.84 -12.29 -9.49
C CYS A 127 11.45 -12.19 -8.08
N ARG A 128 11.29 -13.25 -7.29
CA ARG A 128 11.89 -13.36 -5.95
C ARG A 128 13.42 -13.23 -6.00
N ASN A 129 14.06 -13.92 -6.94
CA ASN A 129 15.51 -13.84 -7.16
C ASN A 129 15.95 -12.44 -7.65
N MET A 130 15.16 -11.81 -8.52
CA MET A 130 15.42 -10.44 -8.97
C MET A 130 15.38 -9.47 -7.78
N THR A 131 14.41 -9.60 -6.89
CA THR A 131 14.30 -8.78 -5.67
C THR A 131 15.54 -8.93 -4.78
N TYR A 132 16.01 -10.17 -4.52
CA TYR A 132 17.26 -10.39 -3.79
C TYR A 132 18.49 -9.74 -4.46
N THR A 133 18.54 -9.78 -5.78
CA THR A 133 19.63 -9.16 -6.53
C THR A 133 19.60 -7.65 -6.38
N TRP A 134 18.42 -7.05 -6.49
CA TRP A 134 18.22 -5.61 -6.32
C TRP A 134 18.63 -5.13 -4.92
N ILE A 135 18.29 -5.91 -3.89
CA ILE A 135 18.67 -5.65 -2.51
C ILE A 135 20.20 -5.67 -2.34
N LYS A 136 20.86 -6.71 -2.85
CA LYS A 136 22.32 -6.82 -2.78
C LYS A 136 23.02 -5.62 -3.42
N MET A 137 22.46 -5.08 -4.50
CA MET A 137 22.99 -3.88 -5.16
C MET A 137 22.83 -2.61 -4.31
N ARG A 138 21.90 -2.61 -3.34
CA ARG A 138 21.62 -1.50 -2.41
C ARG A 138 22.06 -1.77 -0.97
N ALA A 139 22.82 -2.82 -0.73
CA ALA A 139 23.23 -3.28 0.61
C ALA A 139 23.89 -2.18 1.47
N GLU A 140 24.57 -1.21 0.88
CA GLU A 140 25.16 -0.06 1.60
C GLU A 140 24.11 0.89 2.21
N LYS A 141 22.83 0.80 1.78
CA LYS A 141 21.69 1.60 2.26
C LYS A 141 20.64 0.77 2.97
N TRP A 142 21.01 -0.47 3.34
CA TRP A 142 20.09 -1.40 3.99
C TRP A 142 19.62 -0.84 5.34
N ASN A 143 18.33 -0.84 5.56
CA ASN A 143 17.68 -0.40 6.80
C ASN A 143 16.46 -1.29 7.11
N GLU A 144 15.87 -1.10 8.28
CA GLU A 144 14.71 -1.86 8.76
C GLU A 144 13.49 -1.72 7.82
N GLU A 145 13.30 -0.56 7.21
CA GLU A 145 12.24 -0.30 6.25
C GLU A 145 12.35 -1.20 5.01
N MET A 146 13.56 -1.40 4.50
CA MET A 146 13.83 -2.32 3.38
C MET A 146 13.61 -3.78 3.76
N GLU A 147 13.92 -4.17 5.00
CA GLU A 147 13.62 -5.52 5.52
C GLU A 147 12.11 -5.78 5.56
N LEU A 148 11.35 -4.78 5.99
CA LEU A 148 9.91 -4.85 6.03
C LEU A 148 9.30 -4.95 4.62
N GLU A 149 9.73 -4.10 3.68
CA GLU A 149 9.31 -4.15 2.27
C GLU A 149 9.56 -5.55 1.68
N MET A 150 10.69 -6.15 2.01
CA MET A 150 11.02 -7.50 1.58
C MET A 150 10.09 -8.55 2.16
N SER A 151 9.77 -8.45 3.45
CA SER A 151 8.84 -9.37 4.10
C SER A 151 7.47 -9.31 3.45
N VAL A 152 6.95 -8.10 3.21
CA VAL A 152 5.67 -7.87 2.54
C VAL A 152 5.66 -8.45 1.11
N LEU A 153 6.73 -8.25 0.34
CA LEU A 153 6.85 -8.82 -1.01
C LEU A 153 6.89 -10.35 -0.99
N HIS A 154 7.58 -10.96 -0.02
CA HIS A 154 7.62 -12.42 0.11
C HIS A 154 6.24 -12.98 0.43
N GLU A 155 5.51 -12.39 1.36
CA GLU A 155 4.14 -12.79 1.67
C GLU A 155 3.20 -12.57 0.49
N ALA A 156 3.32 -11.45 -0.23
CA ALA A 156 2.57 -11.20 -1.45
C ALA A 156 2.80 -12.28 -2.51
N PHE A 157 4.02 -12.78 -2.66
CA PHE A 157 4.31 -13.89 -3.56
C PHE A 157 3.76 -15.23 -3.04
N ASP A 158 3.91 -15.52 -1.75
CA ASP A 158 3.47 -16.78 -1.15
C ASP A 158 1.94 -16.92 -1.17
N TYR A 159 1.23 -15.85 -0.86
CA TYR A 159 -0.24 -15.81 -0.78
C TYR A 159 -0.91 -15.14 -1.99
N ARG A 160 -0.19 -15.02 -3.11
CA ARG A 160 -0.68 -14.34 -4.32
C ARG A 160 -2.08 -14.77 -4.76
N LYS A 161 -2.34 -16.08 -4.73
CA LYS A 161 -3.61 -16.66 -5.18
C LYS A 161 -4.74 -16.38 -4.19
N GLU A 162 -4.46 -16.54 -2.91
CA GLU A 162 -5.40 -16.33 -1.81
C GLU A 162 -5.80 -14.87 -1.72
N LEU A 163 -4.83 -13.96 -1.93
CA LEU A 163 -5.06 -12.51 -1.94
C LEU A 163 -5.60 -12.00 -3.28
N GLY A 164 -5.67 -12.85 -4.32
CA GLY A 164 -6.13 -12.43 -5.64
C GLY A 164 -5.21 -11.46 -6.35
N LEU A 165 -3.91 -11.45 -5.99
CA LEU A 165 -2.95 -10.53 -6.58
C LEU A 165 -2.63 -10.90 -8.04
N VAL A 166 -2.59 -9.89 -8.89
CA VAL A 166 -2.18 -10.00 -10.28
C VAL A 166 -0.97 -9.11 -10.54
N GLY A 167 -0.21 -9.43 -11.56
CA GLY A 167 0.99 -8.65 -11.86
C GLY A 167 1.53 -8.89 -13.24
N GLY A 168 2.57 -8.15 -13.57
CA GLY A 168 3.29 -8.28 -14.83
C GLY A 168 4.79 -8.13 -14.63
N ILE A 169 5.54 -8.73 -15.50
CA ILE A 169 6.99 -8.67 -15.54
C ILE A 169 7.49 -8.13 -16.88
N ILE A 170 8.60 -7.46 -16.85
CA ILE A 170 9.37 -7.11 -18.04
C ILE A 170 10.64 -7.95 -18.04
N ARG A 171 10.84 -8.69 -19.12
CA ARG A 171 12.04 -9.47 -19.35
C ARG A 171 12.88 -8.80 -20.43
N LYS A 172 14.19 -8.76 -20.23
CA LYS A 172 15.16 -8.27 -21.20
C LYS A 172 16.36 -9.22 -21.26
N ALA A 173 16.79 -9.58 -22.46
CA ALA A 173 17.86 -10.58 -22.66
C ALA A 173 17.64 -11.86 -21.83
N GLY A 174 16.39 -12.33 -21.73
CA GLY A 174 16.02 -13.50 -20.96
C GLY A 174 15.96 -13.32 -19.43
N GLN A 175 16.29 -12.15 -18.89
CA GLN A 175 16.26 -11.86 -17.46
C GLN A 175 15.13 -10.91 -17.08
N ILE A 176 14.50 -11.12 -15.93
CA ILE A 176 13.51 -10.18 -15.37
C ILE A 176 14.25 -8.92 -14.94
N VAL A 177 13.84 -7.77 -15.47
CA VAL A 177 14.40 -6.44 -15.12
C VAL A 177 13.44 -5.55 -14.37
N ALA A 178 12.15 -5.87 -14.38
CA ALA A 178 11.12 -5.20 -13.60
C ALA A 178 9.91 -6.11 -13.42
N PHE A 179 9.20 -5.93 -12.33
CA PHE A 179 7.87 -6.50 -12.11
C PHE A 179 7.00 -5.51 -11.32
N SER A 180 5.71 -5.76 -11.37
CA SER A 180 4.69 -5.06 -10.59
C SER A 180 3.67 -6.09 -10.14
N ILE A 181 3.18 -5.96 -8.91
CA ILE A 181 2.13 -6.81 -8.34
C ILE A 181 1.12 -5.92 -7.63
N GLY A 182 -0.14 -6.27 -7.68
CA GLY A 182 -1.19 -5.48 -7.05
C GLY A 182 -2.56 -6.13 -7.13
N GLU A 183 -3.57 -5.41 -6.65
CA GLU A 183 -4.94 -5.90 -6.53
C GLU A 183 -5.99 -4.82 -6.80
N PRO A 184 -7.24 -5.19 -7.12
CA PRO A 184 -8.35 -4.25 -7.09
C PRO A 184 -8.65 -3.81 -5.65
N LEU A 185 -8.51 -2.51 -5.37
CA LEU A 185 -8.91 -1.93 -4.08
C LEU A 185 -10.43 -1.81 -3.97
N ASN A 186 -11.08 -1.48 -5.08
CA ASN A 186 -12.54 -1.37 -5.22
C ASN A 186 -12.94 -1.50 -6.70
N SER A 187 -14.19 -1.14 -7.05
CA SER A 187 -14.73 -1.32 -8.41
C SER A 187 -14.04 -0.49 -9.50
N ASP A 188 -13.30 0.56 -9.16
CA ASP A 188 -12.69 1.50 -10.11
C ASP A 188 -11.22 1.85 -9.79
N THR A 189 -10.68 1.34 -8.69
CA THR A 189 -9.33 1.64 -8.22
C THR A 189 -8.51 0.35 -8.09
N TYR A 190 -7.28 0.40 -8.57
CA TYR A 190 -6.29 -0.67 -8.48
C TYR A 190 -5.07 -0.14 -7.71
N VAL A 191 -4.59 -0.91 -6.74
CA VAL A 191 -3.38 -0.61 -5.94
C VAL A 191 -2.22 -1.51 -6.38
N VAL A 192 -1.01 -0.93 -6.41
CA VAL A 192 0.23 -1.59 -6.84
C VAL A 192 1.30 -1.41 -5.77
#